data_ae8a9dc54a8c719a5eb34b12e6ef0d82
#
_entry.id   ae8a9dc54a8c719a5eb34b12e6ef0d82
#
_cell.length_a   1.000
_cell.length_b   1.000
_cell.length_c   1.000
_cell.angle_alpha   90.00
_cell.angle_beta   90.00
_cell.angle_gamma   90.00
#
_symmetry.space_group_name_H-M   'P 1'
#
loop_
_entity.id
_entity.type
_entity.pdbx_description
1 polymer ?
#
loop_
_entity_poly.entity_id
_entity_poly.type
_entity_poly.pdbx_seq_one_letter_code
_entity_poly.pdbx_strand_id
1 'polypeptide(L)'
;DRDAPGWDYAESAARACVVAGSTSVAILVPPADKPAKWDAADAVEEGFDCAAFIAQGDRRIVKAAAPSLPTFTLGELLDDNSPLPPDLISPRVLTPAGMLVFGGAPKVGKSDFLLSWLAHMAAGAVFLGMQPPRPLRVFYLQAEVQYHYLRERVKDVRLPSHRLLDARANFVATPQLRLVLDDAGLAQVI
;
A
#
# COMPACT_ATOMS: atom_id res chain seq x y z
N ASP A 1 16.85 30.58 11.26
CA ASP A 1 17.79 31.32 10.43
C ASP A 1 17.17 31.73 9.11
N ARG A 2 17.58 32.86 8.55
CA ARG A 2 17.15 33.32 7.21
C ARG A 2 18.18 33.01 6.11
N ASP A 3 19.24 32.30 6.41
CA ASP A 3 20.19 31.83 5.40
C ASP A 3 19.65 30.61 4.62
N ALA A 4 20.30 30.26 3.52
CA ALA A 4 19.84 29.18 2.67
C ALA A 4 19.75 27.82 3.41
N PRO A 5 20.75 27.40 4.23
CA PRO A 5 20.66 26.19 5.02
C PRO A 5 19.49 26.17 6.01
N GLY A 6 19.21 27.29 6.67
CA GLY A 6 18.11 27.43 7.60
C GLY A 6 16.74 27.26 6.92
N TRP A 7 16.57 27.85 5.74
CA TRP A 7 15.37 27.66 4.92
C TRP A 7 15.20 26.23 4.44
N ASP A 8 16.25 25.60 3.93
CA ASP A 8 16.22 24.22 3.44
C ASP A 8 15.83 23.26 4.57
N TYR A 9 16.37 23.49 5.77
CA TYR A 9 16.00 22.71 6.95
C TYR A 9 14.53 22.90 7.33
N ALA A 10 14.06 24.15 7.41
CA ALA A 10 12.68 24.47 7.79
C ALA A 10 11.65 23.88 6.80
N GLU A 11 11.93 23.98 5.49
CA GLU A 11 11.07 23.39 4.47
C GLU A 11 11.09 21.86 4.52
N SER A 12 12.26 21.26 4.70
CA SER A 12 12.38 19.79 4.83
C SER A 12 11.61 19.28 6.05
N ALA A 13 11.75 19.94 7.20
CA ALA A 13 11.02 19.62 8.42
C ALA A 13 9.51 19.78 8.24
N ALA A 14 9.06 20.89 7.60
CA ALA A 14 7.65 21.13 7.33
C ALA A 14 7.06 20.07 6.40
N ARG A 15 7.78 19.66 5.35
CA ARG A 15 7.35 18.55 4.45
C ARG A 15 7.28 17.23 5.19
N ALA A 16 8.24 16.92 6.07
CA ALA A 16 8.20 15.70 6.88
C ALA A 16 6.98 15.67 7.80
N CYS A 17 6.62 16.80 8.42
CA CYS A 17 5.39 16.90 9.22
C CYS A 17 4.11 16.68 8.37
N VAL A 18 4.09 17.20 7.15
CA VAL A 18 2.96 16.98 6.22
C VAL A 18 2.87 15.50 5.83
N VAL A 19 3.98 14.85 5.53
CA VAL A 19 4.02 13.40 5.24
C VAL A 19 3.57 12.58 6.45
N ALA A 20 3.88 13.04 7.67
CA ALA A 20 3.42 12.42 8.93
C ALA A 20 1.95 12.67 9.25
N GLY A 21 1.19 13.38 8.39
CA GLY A 21 -0.26 13.55 8.51
C GLY A 21 -0.73 14.95 8.91
N SER A 22 0.17 15.94 9.04
CA SER A 22 -0.25 17.33 9.28
C SER A 22 -0.91 17.92 8.04
N THR A 23 -2.09 18.54 8.18
CA THR A 23 -2.79 19.20 7.07
C THR A 23 -2.12 20.48 6.61
N SER A 24 -1.41 21.15 7.51
CA SER A 24 -0.59 22.33 7.22
C SER A 24 0.47 22.53 8.30
N VAL A 25 1.57 23.14 7.91
CA VAL A 25 2.68 23.52 8.81
C VAL A 25 3.00 24.98 8.57
N ALA A 26 3.13 25.77 9.63
CA ALA A 26 3.54 27.17 9.56
C ALA A 26 5.03 27.29 9.89
N ILE A 27 5.81 27.82 8.98
CA ILE A 27 7.20 28.22 9.21
C ILE A 27 7.19 29.68 9.60
N LEU A 28 7.64 30.00 10.82
CA LEU A 28 7.82 31.39 11.26
C LEU A 28 9.00 32.01 10.52
N VAL A 29 8.79 33.18 9.94
CA VAL A 29 9.81 33.93 9.20
C VAL A 29 10.53 34.87 10.18
N PRO A 30 11.84 34.74 10.41
CA PRO A 30 12.56 35.65 11.26
C PRO A 30 12.42 37.09 10.77
N PRO A 31 12.39 38.11 11.69
CA PRO A 31 12.23 39.50 11.31
C PRO A 31 13.33 40.00 10.36
N ALA A 32 12.95 40.91 9.43
CA ALA A 32 13.84 41.35 8.36
C ALA A 32 15.04 42.17 8.82
N ASP A 33 14.91 42.80 9.99
CA ASP A 33 15.94 43.60 10.64
C ASP A 33 17.01 42.80 11.40
N LYS A 34 16.79 41.50 11.57
CA LYS A 34 17.72 40.59 12.25
C LYS A 34 18.76 40.02 11.28
N PRO A 35 19.98 39.66 11.77
CA PRO A 35 21.00 39.00 10.97
C PRO A 35 20.51 37.71 10.31
N ALA A 36 21.12 37.31 9.21
CA ALA A 36 20.72 36.12 8.47
C ALA A 36 20.82 34.81 9.27
N LYS A 37 21.75 34.73 10.19
CA LYS A 37 21.97 33.58 11.09
C LYS A 37 21.33 33.72 12.47
N TRP A 38 20.52 34.77 12.67
CA TRP A 38 19.81 34.94 13.93
C TRP A 38 18.84 33.78 14.19
N ASP A 39 18.96 33.20 15.37
CA ASP A 39 18.21 32.03 15.77
C ASP A 39 17.45 32.21 17.10
N ALA A 40 16.89 31.12 17.62
CA ALA A 40 16.13 31.14 18.86
C ALA A 40 17.02 31.43 20.09
N ALA A 41 18.30 31.06 20.05
CA ALA A 41 19.24 31.37 21.14
C ALA A 41 19.54 32.85 21.19
N ASP A 42 19.81 33.46 20.02
CA ASP A 42 20.00 34.90 19.91
C ASP A 42 18.75 35.67 20.39
N ALA A 43 17.58 35.22 20.03
CA ALA A 43 16.30 35.80 20.45
C ALA A 43 16.13 35.82 21.97
N VAL A 44 16.52 34.75 22.65
CA VAL A 44 16.47 34.66 24.12
C VAL A 44 17.50 35.56 24.75
N GLU A 45 18.74 35.59 24.23
CA GLU A 45 19.84 36.43 24.75
C GLU A 45 19.56 37.93 24.62
N GLU A 46 18.93 38.36 23.53
CA GLU A 46 18.49 39.75 23.31
C GLU A 46 17.24 40.16 24.11
N GLY A 47 16.54 39.22 24.76
CA GLY A 47 15.28 39.48 25.42
C GLY A 47 14.12 39.76 24.44
N PHE A 48 14.20 39.20 23.24
CA PHE A 48 13.16 39.35 22.21
C PHE A 48 11.83 38.73 22.66
N ASP A 49 10.70 39.38 22.34
CA ASP A 49 9.38 38.88 22.69
C ASP A 49 9.00 37.70 21.80
N CYS A 50 9.49 36.52 22.13
CA CYS A 50 9.25 35.30 21.44
C CYS A 50 7.73 34.92 21.45
N ALA A 51 6.99 35.27 22.53
CA ALA A 51 5.56 34.95 22.63
C ALA A 51 4.74 35.77 21.64
N ALA A 52 5.00 37.08 21.55
CA ALA A 52 4.38 37.94 20.55
C ALA A 52 4.73 37.50 19.12
N PHE A 53 5.99 37.12 18.88
CA PHE A 53 6.44 36.64 17.59
C PHE A 53 5.77 35.30 17.18
N ILE A 54 5.63 34.36 18.11
CA ILE A 54 4.90 33.12 17.85
C ILE A 54 3.40 33.41 17.59
N ALA A 55 2.82 34.41 18.24
CA ALA A 55 1.41 34.73 18.06
C ALA A 55 1.14 35.50 16.75
N GLN A 56 1.97 36.45 16.37
CA GLN A 56 1.70 37.46 15.33
C GLN A 56 2.77 37.56 14.23
N GLY A 57 3.90 36.86 14.35
CA GLY A 57 4.97 36.89 13.36
C GLY A 57 4.56 36.38 11.99
N ASP A 58 5.27 36.84 10.97
CA ASP A 58 5.05 36.39 9.60
C ASP A 58 5.24 34.86 9.46
N ARG A 59 4.41 34.27 8.64
CA ARG A 59 4.39 32.80 8.44
C ARG A 59 4.35 32.44 6.98
N ARG A 60 5.18 31.45 6.62
CA ARG A 60 5.05 30.71 5.37
C ARG A 60 4.30 29.40 5.65
N ILE A 61 3.17 29.21 4.99
CA ILE A 61 2.35 28.00 5.18
C ILE A 61 2.71 26.95 4.14
N VAL A 62 3.13 25.78 4.62
CA VAL A 62 3.27 24.56 3.82
C VAL A 62 2.04 23.71 4.07
N LYS A 63 1.27 23.47 3.02
CA LYS A 63 0.05 22.64 3.08
C LYS A 63 0.31 21.28 2.46
N ALA A 64 -0.39 20.26 2.97
CA ALA A 64 -0.51 19.01 2.27
C ALA A 64 -1.11 19.27 0.87
N ALA A 65 -0.52 18.69 -0.16
CA ALA A 65 -1.18 18.67 -1.46
C ALA A 65 -2.53 17.97 -1.29
N ALA A 66 -3.59 18.59 -1.74
CA ALA A 66 -4.88 17.91 -1.78
C ALA A 66 -4.70 16.63 -2.61
N PRO A 67 -5.21 15.48 -2.16
CA PRO A 67 -5.17 14.27 -2.98
C PRO A 67 -5.90 14.57 -4.29
N SER A 68 -5.16 14.69 -5.37
CA SER A 68 -5.73 14.84 -6.71
C SER A 68 -6.01 13.46 -7.26
N LEU A 69 -7.24 13.23 -7.70
CA LEU A 69 -7.54 12.04 -8.50
C LEU A 69 -6.72 12.11 -9.79
N PRO A 70 -5.96 11.08 -10.15
CA PRO A 70 -5.31 11.01 -11.43
C PRO A 70 -6.40 11.03 -12.52
N THR A 71 -6.33 11.98 -13.44
CA THR A 71 -7.28 12.12 -14.55
C THR A 71 -6.52 12.15 -15.85
N PHE A 72 -7.10 11.54 -16.87
CA PHE A 72 -6.56 11.50 -18.22
C PHE A 72 -7.63 12.00 -19.19
N THR A 73 -7.22 12.74 -20.19
CA THR A 73 -8.09 13.11 -21.32
C THR A 73 -8.29 11.92 -22.25
N LEU A 74 -9.35 11.96 -23.03
CA LEU A 74 -9.57 10.94 -24.07
C LEU A 74 -8.41 10.89 -25.08
N GLY A 75 -7.84 12.05 -25.43
CA GLY A 75 -6.70 12.13 -26.33
C GLY A 75 -5.48 11.40 -25.79
N GLU A 76 -5.10 11.67 -24.51
CA GLU A 76 -3.99 10.97 -23.86
C GLU A 76 -4.18 9.46 -23.84
N LEU A 77 -5.41 8.98 -23.59
CA LEU A 77 -5.71 7.55 -23.59
C LEU A 77 -5.67 6.92 -24.99
N LEU A 78 -6.08 7.67 -26.03
CA LEU A 78 -6.06 7.18 -27.42
C LEU A 78 -4.65 7.16 -28.00
N ASP A 79 -3.80 8.11 -27.60
CA ASP A 79 -2.43 8.26 -28.10
C ASP A 79 -1.42 7.42 -27.32
N ASP A 80 -1.81 6.87 -26.16
CA ASP A 80 -0.94 5.99 -25.37
C ASP A 80 -0.83 4.60 -26.00
N ASN A 81 0.32 4.34 -26.60
CA ASN A 81 0.69 3.06 -27.20
C ASN A 81 1.55 2.21 -26.28
N SER A 82 1.59 2.49 -24.98
CA SER A 82 2.34 1.71 -24.00
C SER A 82 1.87 0.25 -24.00
N PRO A 83 2.78 -0.73 -23.91
CA PRO A 83 2.38 -2.12 -23.83
C PRO A 83 1.58 -2.38 -22.55
N LEU A 84 0.47 -3.10 -22.70
CA LEU A 84 -0.32 -3.52 -21.54
C LEU A 84 0.52 -4.41 -20.60
N PRO A 85 0.41 -4.20 -19.27
CA PRO A 85 1.07 -5.11 -18.33
C PRO A 85 0.52 -6.54 -18.52
N PRO A 86 1.38 -7.57 -18.38
CA PRO A 86 0.93 -8.95 -18.50
C PRO A 86 -0.09 -9.30 -17.43
N ASP A 87 -1.06 -10.14 -17.79
CA ASP A 87 -2.03 -10.66 -16.84
C ASP A 87 -1.34 -11.44 -15.71
N LEU A 88 -1.84 -11.33 -14.50
CA LEU A 88 -1.51 -12.27 -13.42
C LEU A 88 -2.13 -13.64 -13.68
N ILE A 89 -3.34 -13.66 -14.23
CA ILE A 89 -4.03 -14.88 -14.64
C ILE A 89 -4.72 -14.61 -15.99
N SER A 90 -4.23 -15.25 -17.03
CA SER A 90 -4.78 -15.16 -18.39
C SER A 90 -6.00 -16.05 -18.59
N PRO A 91 -6.91 -15.74 -19.52
CA PRO A 91 -6.97 -14.50 -20.30
C PRO A 91 -7.74 -13.41 -19.53
N ARG A 92 -7.10 -12.39 -19.09
CA ARG A 92 -7.69 -11.23 -18.37
C ARG A 92 -8.57 -11.56 -17.17
N VAL A 93 -8.32 -12.72 -16.51
CA VAL A 93 -9.04 -13.13 -15.31
C VAL A 93 -8.61 -12.30 -14.10
N LEU A 94 -7.33 -12.02 -13.99
CA LEU A 94 -6.77 -11.13 -12.99
C LEU A 94 -5.57 -10.38 -13.57
N THR A 95 -5.62 -9.06 -13.49
CA THR A 95 -4.51 -8.16 -13.86
C THR A 95 -3.71 -7.72 -12.64
N PRO A 96 -2.48 -7.18 -12.78
CA PRO A 96 -1.75 -6.55 -11.68
C PRO A 96 -2.61 -5.48 -10.99
N ALA A 97 -2.56 -5.43 -9.66
CA ALA A 97 -3.40 -4.58 -8.81
C ALA A 97 -4.92 -4.75 -8.98
N GLY A 98 -5.37 -5.77 -9.73
CA GLY A 98 -6.78 -6.08 -9.90
C GLY A 98 -7.38 -6.82 -8.71
N MET A 99 -8.68 -6.74 -8.57
CA MET A 99 -9.47 -7.48 -7.58
C MET A 99 -10.50 -8.35 -8.29
N LEU A 100 -10.61 -9.62 -7.87
CA LEU A 100 -11.63 -10.53 -8.33
C LEU A 100 -12.55 -10.91 -7.17
N VAL A 101 -13.86 -10.74 -7.36
CA VAL A 101 -14.87 -11.17 -6.40
C VAL A 101 -15.52 -12.47 -6.88
N PHE A 102 -15.41 -13.52 -6.06
CA PHE A 102 -15.98 -14.83 -6.35
C PHE A 102 -17.20 -15.09 -5.47
N GLY A 103 -18.39 -14.90 -6.02
CA GLY A 103 -19.67 -15.02 -5.33
C GLY A 103 -20.48 -16.26 -5.75
N GLY A 104 -21.43 -16.66 -4.92
CA GLY A 104 -22.37 -17.73 -5.22
C GLY A 104 -23.15 -18.20 -3.99
N ALA A 105 -24.19 -19.02 -4.20
CA ALA A 105 -25.02 -19.55 -3.13
C ALA A 105 -24.21 -20.37 -2.10
N PRO A 106 -24.68 -20.52 -0.87
CA PRO A 106 -24.06 -21.41 0.11
C PRO A 106 -23.98 -22.86 -0.41
N LYS A 107 -22.93 -23.58 0.00
CA LYS A 107 -22.74 -25.03 -0.25
C LYS A 107 -22.62 -25.46 -1.72
N VAL A 108 -22.32 -24.55 -2.64
CA VAL A 108 -22.07 -24.88 -4.07
C VAL A 108 -20.61 -25.22 -4.39
N GLY A 109 -19.76 -25.46 -3.39
CA GLY A 109 -18.37 -25.85 -3.62
C GLY A 109 -17.39 -24.69 -3.88
N LYS A 110 -17.76 -23.42 -3.56
CA LYS A 110 -16.88 -22.25 -3.78
C LYS A 110 -15.50 -22.40 -3.18
N SER A 111 -15.43 -22.85 -1.92
CA SER A 111 -14.17 -22.96 -1.20
C SER A 111 -13.26 -24.04 -1.78
N ASP A 112 -13.82 -25.15 -2.23
CA ASP A 112 -13.07 -26.25 -2.85
C ASP A 112 -12.59 -25.86 -4.24
N PHE A 113 -13.44 -25.16 -5.01
CA PHE A 113 -13.05 -24.56 -6.28
C PHE A 113 -11.89 -23.58 -6.09
N LEU A 114 -12.03 -22.64 -5.15
CA LEU A 114 -11.01 -21.61 -4.88
C LEU A 114 -9.69 -22.25 -4.43
N LEU A 115 -9.74 -23.23 -3.54
CA LEU A 115 -8.56 -23.95 -3.07
C LEU A 115 -7.83 -24.64 -4.24
N SER A 116 -8.59 -25.35 -5.09
CA SER A 116 -8.02 -26.00 -6.28
C SER A 116 -7.44 -25.02 -7.27
N TRP A 117 -8.15 -23.93 -7.54
CA TRP A 117 -7.68 -22.89 -8.44
C TRP A 117 -6.40 -22.23 -7.94
N LEU A 118 -6.38 -21.78 -6.70
CA LEU A 118 -5.21 -21.13 -6.09
C LEU A 118 -4.00 -22.07 -6.03
N ALA A 119 -4.21 -23.37 -5.76
CA ALA A 119 -3.13 -24.34 -5.78
C ALA A 119 -2.55 -24.52 -7.20
N HIS A 120 -3.37 -24.48 -8.25
CA HIS A 120 -2.89 -24.50 -9.64
C HIS A 120 -2.13 -23.21 -9.99
N MET A 121 -2.58 -22.05 -9.53
CA MET A 121 -1.87 -20.79 -9.74
C MET A 121 -0.50 -20.81 -9.03
N ALA A 122 -0.44 -21.35 -7.83
CA ALA A 122 0.82 -21.54 -7.11
C ALA A 122 1.76 -22.53 -7.79
N ALA A 123 1.20 -23.53 -8.46
CA ALA A 123 1.92 -24.50 -9.27
C ALA A 123 2.39 -23.97 -10.64
N GLY A 124 1.90 -22.81 -11.08
CA GLY A 124 2.09 -22.34 -12.46
C GLY A 124 1.36 -23.23 -13.49
N ALA A 125 0.28 -23.88 -13.09
CA ALA A 125 -0.47 -24.83 -13.89
C ALA A 125 -1.80 -24.23 -14.39
N VAL A 126 -2.26 -24.70 -15.54
CA VAL A 126 -3.56 -24.31 -16.09
C VAL A 126 -4.69 -24.92 -15.25
N PHE A 127 -5.72 -24.12 -14.97
CA PHE A 127 -6.94 -24.54 -14.33
C PHE A 127 -8.15 -24.00 -15.09
N LEU A 128 -8.93 -24.88 -15.68
CA LEU A 128 -10.14 -24.52 -16.47
C LEU A 128 -9.89 -23.42 -17.53
N GLY A 129 -8.76 -23.48 -18.22
CA GLY A 129 -8.36 -22.47 -19.22
C GLY A 129 -7.70 -21.21 -18.64
N MET A 130 -7.69 -21.05 -17.33
CA MET A 130 -6.97 -19.96 -16.64
C MET A 130 -5.52 -20.34 -16.44
N GLN A 131 -4.60 -19.46 -16.84
CA GLN A 131 -3.17 -19.75 -16.80
C GLN A 131 -2.39 -18.57 -16.20
N PRO A 132 -1.52 -18.78 -15.20
CA PRO A 132 -0.57 -17.80 -14.75
C PRO A 132 0.67 -17.81 -15.64
N PRO A 133 1.40 -16.70 -15.84
CA PRO A 133 2.62 -16.65 -16.65
C PRO A 133 3.79 -17.41 -16.01
N ARG A 134 3.71 -17.67 -14.71
CA ARG A 134 4.69 -18.39 -13.88
C ARG A 134 4.00 -18.87 -12.60
N PRO A 135 4.64 -19.73 -11.78
CA PRO A 135 4.14 -20.01 -10.43
C PRO A 135 3.96 -18.72 -9.64
N LEU A 136 2.76 -18.52 -9.08
CA LEU A 136 2.40 -17.34 -8.31
C LEU A 136 2.56 -17.62 -6.81
N ARG A 137 3.04 -16.64 -6.06
CA ARG A 137 2.96 -16.69 -4.60
C ARG A 137 1.53 -16.46 -4.18
N VAL A 138 0.94 -17.43 -3.50
CA VAL A 138 -0.44 -17.43 -3.06
C VAL A 138 -0.48 -17.44 -1.54
N PHE A 139 -1.19 -16.48 -0.98
CA PHE A 139 -1.56 -16.46 0.42
C PHE A 139 -3.08 -16.67 0.52
N TYR A 140 -3.50 -17.82 1.05
CA TYR A 140 -4.90 -18.17 1.24
C TYR A 140 -5.33 -17.86 2.66
N LEU A 141 -5.81 -16.65 2.89
CA LEU A 141 -6.39 -16.24 4.17
C LEU A 141 -7.81 -16.81 4.26
N GLN A 142 -8.01 -17.78 5.13
CA GLN A 142 -9.33 -18.35 5.42
C GLN A 142 -9.58 -18.38 6.93
N ALA A 143 -10.85 -18.25 7.35
CA ALA A 143 -11.23 -18.09 8.74
C ALA A 143 -12.17 -19.19 9.25
N GLU A 144 -12.69 -20.05 8.36
CA GLU A 144 -13.78 -20.97 8.70
C GLU A 144 -13.31 -22.40 9.03
N VAL A 145 -12.25 -22.86 8.32
CA VAL A 145 -11.88 -24.29 8.33
C VAL A 145 -10.71 -24.55 9.25
N GLN A 146 -10.88 -25.45 10.20
CA GLN A 146 -9.81 -25.89 11.09
C GLN A 146 -8.70 -26.61 10.30
N TYR A 147 -7.49 -26.61 10.86
CA TYR A 147 -6.28 -27.16 10.24
C TYR A 147 -6.46 -28.58 9.67
N HIS A 148 -7.08 -29.48 10.42
CA HIS A 148 -7.22 -30.89 10.01
C HIS A 148 -8.10 -31.06 8.77
N TYR A 149 -9.19 -30.32 8.68
CA TYR A 149 -10.09 -30.33 7.53
C TYR A 149 -9.50 -29.59 6.32
N LEU A 150 -8.76 -28.49 6.56
CA LEU A 150 -8.03 -27.83 5.48
C LEU A 150 -6.96 -28.76 4.88
N ARG A 151 -6.21 -29.47 5.72
CA ARG A 151 -5.23 -30.47 5.29
C ARG A 151 -5.84 -31.58 4.45
N GLU A 152 -7.02 -32.07 4.82
CA GLU A 152 -7.77 -33.10 4.08
C GLU A 152 -8.14 -32.55 2.69
N ARG A 153 -8.76 -31.39 2.60
CA ARG A 153 -9.13 -30.75 1.34
C ARG A 153 -7.94 -30.49 0.43
N VAL A 154 -6.81 -30.05 0.99
CA VAL A 154 -5.57 -29.83 0.20
C VAL A 154 -5.05 -31.13 -0.40
N LYS A 155 -5.18 -32.27 0.30
CA LYS A 155 -4.79 -33.59 -0.21
C LYS A 155 -5.66 -34.07 -1.40
N ASP A 156 -6.89 -33.59 -1.48
CA ASP A 156 -7.80 -33.92 -2.58
C ASP A 156 -7.55 -33.09 -3.84
N VAL A 157 -6.77 -32.01 -3.73
CA VAL A 157 -6.39 -31.16 -4.87
C VAL A 157 -5.50 -31.95 -5.82
N ARG A 158 -5.93 -32.08 -7.08
CA ARG A 158 -5.20 -32.80 -8.12
C ARG A 158 -4.31 -31.86 -8.91
N LEU A 159 -3.02 -31.88 -8.61
CA LEU A 159 -2.00 -31.11 -9.34
C LEU A 159 -1.19 -32.02 -10.25
N PRO A 160 -0.66 -31.49 -11.37
CA PRO A 160 0.35 -32.20 -12.17
C PRO A 160 1.58 -32.54 -11.31
N SER A 161 2.02 -33.78 -11.32
CA SER A 161 3.11 -34.25 -10.42
C SER A 161 4.39 -33.45 -10.57
N HIS A 162 4.73 -33.03 -11.79
CA HIS A 162 5.93 -32.23 -12.08
C HIS A 162 5.84 -30.78 -11.58
N ARG A 163 4.65 -30.31 -11.17
CA ARG A 163 4.38 -28.96 -10.62
C ARG A 163 4.17 -28.94 -9.11
N LEU A 164 4.22 -30.11 -8.48
CA LEU A 164 3.93 -30.22 -7.04
C LEU A 164 4.95 -29.47 -6.18
N LEU A 165 6.22 -29.42 -6.57
CA LEU A 165 7.26 -28.69 -5.85
C LEU A 165 7.01 -27.20 -5.90
N ASP A 166 6.63 -26.66 -7.05
CA ASP A 166 6.28 -25.24 -7.20
C ASP A 166 5.10 -24.87 -6.29
N ALA A 167 4.03 -25.69 -6.31
CA ALA A 167 2.85 -25.47 -5.46
C ALA A 167 3.23 -25.45 -3.97
N ARG A 168 4.05 -26.39 -3.52
CA ARG A 168 4.51 -26.49 -2.12
C ARG A 168 5.32 -25.27 -1.67
N ALA A 169 6.12 -24.70 -2.57
CA ALA A 169 6.94 -23.53 -2.27
C ALA A 169 6.15 -22.21 -2.28
N ASN A 170 5.08 -22.14 -3.06
CA ASN A 170 4.39 -20.89 -3.36
C ASN A 170 2.99 -20.76 -2.73
N PHE A 171 2.46 -21.80 -2.09
CA PHE A 171 1.13 -21.77 -1.47
C PHE A 171 1.24 -21.74 0.06
N VAL A 172 0.73 -20.68 0.67
CA VAL A 172 0.63 -20.52 2.12
C VAL A 172 -0.84 -20.33 2.48
N ALA A 173 -1.31 -20.99 3.51
CA ALA A 173 -2.68 -20.87 3.98
C ALA A 173 -2.75 -20.67 5.49
N THR A 174 -3.76 -19.92 5.95
CA THR A 174 -4.09 -19.88 7.37
C THR A 174 -5.09 -20.98 7.73
N PRO A 175 -4.98 -21.61 8.90
CA PRO A 175 -6.08 -22.39 9.46
C PRO A 175 -7.19 -21.44 9.94
N GLN A 176 -8.21 -21.98 10.60
CA GLN A 176 -9.25 -21.19 11.23
C GLN A 176 -8.63 -20.06 12.09
N LEU A 177 -8.95 -18.84 11.74
CA LEU A 177 -8.40 -17.63 12.33
C LEU A 177 -9.54 -16.65 12.65
N ARG A 178 -9.50 -16.04 13.84
CA ARG A 178 -10.31 -14.87 14.13
C ARG A 178 -9.48 -13.63 13.86
N LEU A 179 -9.76 -12.97 12.75
CA LEU A 179 -9.10 -11.72 12.35
C LEU A 179 -10.14 -10.60 12.33
N VAL A 180 -9.83 -9.51 13.00
CA VAL A 180 -10.58 -8.26 12.84
C VAL A 180 -9.87 -7.44 11.79
N LEU A 181 -10.61 -6.95 10.77
CA LEU A 181 -10.04 -6.12 9.70
C LEU A 181 -9.97 -4.66 10.17
N ASP A 182 -9.11 -4.42 11.14
CA ASP A 182 -8.66 -3.11 11.60
C ASP A 182 -7.15 -2.96 11.36
N ASP A 183 -6.58 -1.82 11.74
CA ASP A 183 -5.15 -1.55 11.54
C ASP A 183 -4.26 -2.60 12.24
N ALA A 184 -4.65 -3.07 13.42
CA ALA A 184 -3.92 -4.10 14.18
C ALA A 184 -4.03 -5.48 13.52
N GLY A 185 -5.19 -5.81 12.98
CA GLY A 185 -5.42 -7.07 12.25
C GLY A 185 -4.71 -7.08 10.91
N LEU A 186 -4.69 -5.98 10.18
CA LEU A 186 -3.95 -5.84 8.94
C LEU A 186 -2.44 -6.00 9.17
N ALA A 187 -1.89 -5.44 10.24
CA ALA A 187 -0.48 -5.59 10.59
C ALA A 187 -0.05 -7.05 10.88
N GLN A 188 -1.00 -7.96 11.16
CA GLN A 188 -0.71 -9.39 11.33
C GLN A 188 -0.60 -10.15 10.00
N VAL A 189 -1.07 -9.56 8.91
CA VAL A 189 -1.15 -10.21 7.58
C VAL A 189 -0.05 -9.72 6.65
N ILE A 190 0.48 -8.52 6.89
CA ILE A 190 1.57 -7.90 6.12
C ILE A 190 2.93 -8.27 6.71
#